data_9813440c22101bbb812b379a2b75393f
#
_entry.id   9813440c22101bbb812b379a2b75393f
#
_cell.length_a   1.000
_cell.length_b   1.000
_cell.length_c   1.000
_cell.angle_alpha   90.00
_cell.angle_beta   90.00
_cell.angle_gamma   90.00
#
_symmetry.space_group_name_H-M   'P 1'
#
loop_
_entity.id
_entity.type
_entity.pdbx_description
1 polymer ?
#
loop_
_entity_poly.entity_id
_entity_poly.type
_entity_poly.pdbx_seq_one_letter_code
_entity_poly.pdbx_strand_id
1 'polypeptide(L)'
;AGYPDLIFTPWVLERPIPLKVFGPKGMQHMTDHILKAYETDIDFRINGFEKANESGYRVEVTEIESGIIYKDDRVTVEAFPVSHGTLECYGYKFITPDKTIVITGDTAPLDIVAEKAKDCDILLHEVEYAAGISCREPKWQKYHREVHTLSTDLAQVAKKSNPKLLVTYHRIY
;
A
#
# COMPACT_ATOMS: atom_id res chain seq x y z
N ALA A 1 -4.13 2.91 8.32
CA ALA A 1 -4.04 3.22 9.75
C ALA A 1 -2.59 3.43 10.22
N GLY A 2 -1.57 2.78 9.65
CA GLY A 2 -0.17 2.88 10.09
C GLY A 2 0.61 4.11 9.58
N TYR A 3 0.00 5.02 8.82
CA TYR A 3 0.74 6.12 8.20
C TYR A 3 1.37 7.10 9.20
N PRO A 4 0.71 7.53 10.29
CA PRO A 4 1.37 8.34 11.31
C PRO A 4 2.58 7.64 11.93
N ASP A 5 2.48 6.34 12.21
CA ASP A 5 3.60 5.56 12.73
C ASP A 5 4.79 5.53 11.77
N LEU A 6 4.55 5.37 10.47
CA LEU A 6 5.58 5.43 9.44
C LEU A 6 6.28 6.80 9.36
N ILE A 7 5.58 7.88 9.69
CA ILE A 7 6.15 9.24 9.76
C ILE A 7 7.01 9.38 11.02
N PHE A 8 6.46 9.08 12.19
CA PHE A 8 7.02 9.50 13.47
C PHE A 8 7.99 8.49 14.08
N THR A 9 7.72 7.19 14.03
CA THR A 9 8.62 6.19 14.63
C THR A 9 10.03 6.23 14.05
N PRO A 10 10.25 6.25 12.71
CA PRO A 10 11.62 6.39 12.20
C PRO A 10 12.28 7.73 12.50
N TRP A 11 11.51 8.82 12.65
CA TRP A 11 12.03 10.11 13.08
C TRP A 11 12.54 10.05 14.54
N VAL A 12 11.74 9.50 15.43
CA VAL A 12 12.15 9.27 16.84
C VAL A 12 13.38 8.37 16.93
N LEU A 13 13.53 7.44 15.99
CA LEU A 13 14.72 6.60 15.80
C LEU A 13 15.80 7.27 14.93
N GLU A 14 15.85 8.61 14.96
CA GLU A 14 16.90 9.46 14.39
C GLU A 14 16.97 9.54 12.86
N ARG A 15 15.88 9.22 12.10
CA ARG A 15 15.86 9.54 10.67
C ARG A 15 16.05 11.04 10.45
N PRO A 16 17.13 11.49 9.78
CA PRO A 16 17.45 12.92 9.65
C PRO A 16 16.86 13.58 8.40
N ILE A 17 16.18 12.79 7.52
CA ILE A 17 15.63 13.27 6.26
C ILE A 17 14.12 13.12 6.23
N PRO A 18 13.39 13.96 5.45
CA PRO A 18 11.97 13.82 5.25
C PRO A 18 11.59 12.45 4.69
N LEU A 19 10.40 11.97 5.04
CA LEU A 19 9.81 10.79 4.43
C LEU A 19 9.28 11.15 3.04
N LYS A 20 9.72 10.43 2.01
CA LYS A 20 9.12 10.52 0.67
C LYS A 20 7.92 9.58 0.58
N VAL A 21 6.78 10.12 0.17
CA VAL A 21 5.51 9.39 0.05
C VAL A 21 4.93 9.57 -1.34
N PHE A 22 4.55 8.45 -1.94
CA PHE A 22 3.86 8.40 -3.22
C PHE A 22 2.47 7.79 -2.99
N GLY A 23 1.41 8.49 -3.34
CA GLY A 23 0.05 8.01 -3.05
C GLY A 23 -1.02 8.71 -3.87
N PRO A 24 -2.29 8.27 -3.75
CA PRO A 24 -3.41 8.84 -4.50
C PRO A 24 -3.70 10.29 -4.13
N LYS A 25 -4.59 10.92 -4.89
CA LYS A 25 -5.12 12.27 -4.57
C LYS A 25 -5.66 12.34 -3.15
N GLY A 26 -5.38 13.45 -2.45
CA GLY A 26 -5.72 13.66 -1.05
C GLY A 26 -4.65 13.21 -0.06
N MET A 27 -3.56 12.59 -0.52
CA MET A 27 -2.45 12.18 0.33
C MET A 27 -1.76 13.39 0.98
N GLN A 28 -1.56 14.49 0.23
CA GLN A 28 -1.00 15.73 0.78
C GLN A 28 -1.90 16.28 1.89
N HIS A 29 -3.20 16.39 1.62
CA HIS A 29 -4.17 16.89 2.59
C HIS A 29 -4.20 16.04 3.88
N MET A 30 -4.20 14.72 3.76
CA MET A 30 -4.14 13.82 4.91
C MET A 30 -2.84 14.01 5.69
N THR A 31 -1.71 14.16 5.01
CA THR A 31 -0.39 14.38 5.62
C THR A 31 -0.37 15.66 6.45
N ASP A 32 -0.86 16.77 5.88
CA ASP A 32 -0.91 18.06 6.56
C ASP A 32 -1.73 17.99 7.87
N HIS A 33 -2.86 17.28 7.83
CA HIS A 33 -3.70 17.11 9.01
C HIS A 33 -3.08 16.19 10.05
N ILE A 34 -2.37 15.15 9.65
CA ILE A 34 -1.61 14.30 10.58
C ILE A 34 -0.51 15.11 11.26
N LEU A 35 0.30 15.84 10.51
CA LEU A 35 1.36 16.68 11.07
C LEU A 35 0.78 17.73 12.01
N LYS A 36 -0.35 18.34 11.68
CA LYS A 36 -1.03 19.29 12.56
C LYS A 36 -1.58 18.64 13.83
N ALA A 37 -2.13 17.44 13.74
CA ALA A 37 -2.61 16.70 14.91
C ALA A 37 -1.48 16.37 15.90
N TYR A 38 -0.26 16.15 15.42
CA TYR A 38 0.91 15.83 16.24
C TYR A 38 1.79 17.05 16.56
N GLU A 39 1.37 18.27 16.23
CA GLU A 39 2.15 19.50 16.40
C GLU A 39 2.72 19.66 17.80
N THR A 40 1.96 19.37 18.84
CA THR A 40 2.41 19.48 20.23
C THR A 40 3.51 18.46 20.56
N ASP A 41 3.38 17.21 20.07
CA ASP A 41 4.39 16.17 20.27
C ASP A 41 5.68 16.51 19.51
N ILE A 42 5.54 17.02 18.28
CA ILE A 42 6.68 17.48 17.46
C ILE A 42 7.44 18.59 18.17
N ASP A 43 6.74 19.62 18.66
CA ASP A 43 7.35 20.74 19.38
C ASP A 43 8.06 20.28 20.66
N PHE A 44 7.41 19.42 21.43
CA PHE A 44 7.98 18.84 22.65
C PHE A 44 9.29 18.09 22.37
N ARG A 45 9.37 17.31 21.30
CA ARG A 45 10.56 16.54 20.94
C ARG A 45 11.69 17.43 20.43
N ILE A 46 11.39 18.46 19.64
CA ILE A 46 12.40 19.37 19.09
C ILE A 46 12.92 20.31 20.19
N ASN A 47 12.02 20.96 20.91
CA ASN A 47 12.34 22.04 21.83
C ASN A 47 12.53 21.55 23.28
N GLY A 48 12.06 20.35 23.62
CA GLY A 48 12.21 19.74 24.95
C GLY A 48 13.59 19.14 25.22
N PHE A 49 13.63 18.13 26.08
CA PHE A 49 14.89 17.51 26.51
C PHE A 49 15.51 16.59 25.46
N GLU A 50 14.70 16.01 24.57
CA GLU A 50 15.11 15.02 23.56
C GLU A 50 15.96 15.65 22.46
N LYS A 51 15.68 16.92 22.10
CA LYS A 51 16.39 17.66 21.04
C LYS A 51 16.40 16.93 19.71
N ALA A 52 15.23 16.37 19.33
CA ALA A 52 15.07 15.68 18.07
C ALA A 52 15.40 16.59 16.87
N ASN A 53 15.84 16.00 15.76
CA ASN A 53 16.14 16.75 14.54
C ASN A 53 14.87 17.40 13.95
N GLU A 54 15.02 18.55 13.28
CA GLU A 54 13.91 19.36 12.74
C GLU A 54 13.44 18.93 11.35
N SER A 55 13.94 17.84 10.80
CA SER A 55 13.67 17.45 9.41
C SER A 55 13.01 16.08 9.27
N GLY A 56 13.33 15.13 10.11
CA GLY A 56 12.90 13.74 9.94
C GLY A 56 11.41 13.49 10.12
N TYR A 57 10.67 14.38 10.81
CA TYR A 57 9.20 14.31 10.88
C TYR A 57 8.50 14.85 9.64
N ARG A 58 9.23 15.59 8.79
CA ARG A 58 8.66 16.17 7.58
C ARG A 58 8.36 15.10 6.54
N VAL A 59 7.43 15.40 5.65
CA VAL A 59 7.00 14.49 4.59
C VAL A 59 6.98 15.23 3.26
N GLU A 60 7.59 14.61 2.24
CA GLU A 60 7.53 15.06 0.85
C GLU A 60 6.53 14.15 0.12
N VAL A 61 5.34 14.67 -0.15
CA VAL A 61 4.26 13.92 -0.81
C VAL A 61 4.29 14.17 -2.31
N THR A 62 4.20 13.11 -3.07
CA THR A 62 3.91 13.11 -4.50
C THR A 62 2.58 12.41 -4.73
N GLU A 63 1.55 13.15 -5.10
CA GLU A 63 0.29 12.55 -5.55
C GLU A 63 0.49 11.99 -6.95
N ILE A 64 0.16 10.72 -7.14
CA ILE A 64 0.51 9.93 -8.32
C ILE A 64 -0.69 9.65 -9.22
N GLU A 65 -0.39 9.28 -10.46
CA GLU A 65 -1.29 8.60 -11.38
C GLU A 65 -0.67 7.24 -11.76
N SER A 66 -1.40 6.42 -12.53
CA SER A 66 -0.88 5.14 -13.04
C SER A 66 0.34 5.34 -13.93
N GLY A 67 1.31 4.45 -13.82
CA GLY A 67 2.55 4.47 -14.60
C GLY A 67 3.79 4.37 -13.72
N ILE A 68 4.95 4.73 -14.26
CA ILE A 68 6.20 4.74 -13.50
C ILE A 68 6.20 5.96 -12.58
N ILE A 69 6.18 5.72 -11.27
CA ILE A 69 6.11 6.74 -10.23
C ILE A 69 7.46 7.01 -9.55
N TYR A 70 8.38 6.06 -9.66
CA TYR A 70 9.73 6.19 -9.11
C TYR A 70 10.72 5.37 -9.92
N LYS A 71 11.92 5.89 -10.11
CA LYS A 71 13.01 5.16 -10.75
C LYS A 71 14.36 5.67 -10.26
N ASP A 72 15.25 4.74 -9.90
CA ASP A 72 16.67 4.99 -9.65
C ASP A 72 17.52 3.84 -10.27
N ASP A 73 18.78 3.74 -9.87
CA ASP A 73 19.71 2.69 -10.33
C ASP A 73 19.41 1.30 -9.76
N ARG A 74 18.58 1.21 -8.72
CA ARG A 74 18.26 -0.02 -7.99
C ARG A 74 16.85 -0.53 -8.24
N VAL A 75 15.87 0.37 -8.44
CA VAL A 75 14.47 -0.03 -8.59
C VAL A 75 13.69 0.90 -9.51
N THR A 76 12.81 0.30 -10.30
CA THR A 76 11.71 1.01 -10.97
C THR A 76 10.40 0.61 -10.30
N VAL A 77 9.58 1.59 -9.91
CA VAL A 77 8.27 1.35 -9.31
C VAL A 77 7.18 1.85 -10.25
N GLU A 78 6.29 0.94 -10.62
CA GLU A 78 5.10 1.23 -11.43
C GLU A 78 3.86 1.11 -10.54
N ALA A 79 2.99 2.13 -10.56
CA ALA A 79 1.65 2.09 -9.97
C ALA A 79 0.63 1.69 -11.05
N PHE A 80 -0.33 0.83 -10.70
CA PHE A 80 -1.43 0.44 -11.57
C PHE A 80 -2.75 0.45 -10.80
N PRO A 81 -3.89 0.78 -11.45
CA PRO A 81 -5.15 0.95 -10.75
C PRO A 81 -5.65 -0.39 -10.22
N VAL A 82 -6.19 -0.37 -9.00
CA VAL A 82 -6.92 -1.48 -8.40
C VAL A 82 -8.28 -0.99 -7.91
N SER A 83 -9.19 -1.89 -7.52
CA SER A 83 -10.56 -1.55 -7.14
C SER A 83 -10.84 -1.88 -5.69
N HIS A 84 -11.06 -0.85 -4.88
CA HIS A 84 -11.48 -1.00 -3.49
C HIS A 84 -12.63 -0.03 -3.15
N GLY A 85 -13.79 -0.29 -3.73
CA GLY A 85 -14.96 0.58 -3.61
C GLY A 85 -14.80 1.88 -4.39
N THR A 86 -15.07 3.01 -3.72
CA THR A 86 -15.02 4.35 -4.33
C THR A 86 -13.68 5.07 -4.15
N LEU A 87 -12.73 4.45 -3.48
CA LEU A 87 -11.41 5.02 -3.24
C LEU A 87 -10.52 4.87 -4.47
N GLU A 88 -9.74 5.90 -4.78
CA GLU A 88 -8.63 5.79 -5.73
C GLU A 88 -7.53 4.95 -5.08
N CYS A 89 -7.27 3.77 -5.63
CA CYS A 89 -6.34 2.79 -5.08
C CYS A 89 -5.38 2.28 -6.14
N TYR A 90 -4.16 1.93 -5.70
CA TYR A 90 -3.11 1.43 -6.57
C TYR A 90 -2.49 0.15 -6.03
N GLY A 91 -2.23 -0.79 -6.94
CA GLY A 91 -1.22 -1.82 -6.78
C GLY A 91 0.12 -1.31 -7.28
N TYR A 92 1.20 -1.92 -6.82
CA TYR A 92 2.56 -1.51 -7.16
C TYR A 92 3.38 -2.68 -7.69
N LYS A 93 4.14 -2.42 -8.77
CA LYS A 93 5.11 -3.34 -9.31
C LYS A 93 6.52 -2.78 -9.13
N PHE A 94 7.34 -3.51 -8.40
CA PHE A 94 8.74 -3.19 -8.14
C PHE A 94 9.60 -4.05 -9.06
N ILE A 95 10.45 -3.41 -9.84
CA ILE A 95 11.37 -4.06 -10.78
C ILE A 95 12.78 -3.70 -10.37
N THR A 96 13.53 -4.68 -9.88
CA THR A 96 14.96 -4.58 -9.58
C THR A 96 15.77 -5.34 -10.62
N PRO A 97 17.11 -5.25 -10.65
CA PRO A 97 17.94 -5.99 -11.61
C PRO A 97 17.74 -7.52 -11.56
N ASP A 98 17.31 -8.08 -10.43
CA ASP A 98 17.23 -9.53 -10.21
C ASP A 98 15.82 -10.02 -9.79
N LYS A 99 14.88 -9.12 -9.46
CA LYS A 99 13.54 -9.49 -8.97
C LYS A 99 12.45 -8.59 -9.52
N THR A 100 11.28 -9.19 -9.68
CA THR A 100 10.02 -8.48 -9.91
C THR A 100 9.04 -8.84 -8.80
N ILE A 101 8.56 -7.84 -8.06
CA ILE A 101 7.63 -8.00 -6.94
C ILE A 101 6.37 -7.19 -7.24
N VAL A 102 5.21 -7.80 -7.08
CA VAL A 102 3.92 -7.12 -7.23
C VAL A 102 3.15 -7.17 -5.92
N ILE A 103 2.65 -6.02 -5.49
CA ILE A 103 1.84 -5.85 -4.27
C ILE A 103 0.52 -5.20 -4.67
N THR A 104 -0.60 -5.85 -4.38
CA THR A 104 -1.89 -5.39 -4.88
C THR A 104 -2.55 -4.30 -4.03
N GLY A 105 -2.27 -4.25 -2.72
CA GLY A 105 -3.21 -3.60 -1.80
C GLY A 105 -4.51 -4.41 -1.71
N ASP A 106 -5.54 -3.86 -1.07
CA ASP A 106 -6.86 -4.45 -1.03
C ASP A 106 -7.56 -4.19 -2.36
N THR A 107 -8.15 -5.21 -2.97
CA THR A 107 -8.76 -5.10 -4.31
C THR A 107 -9.78 -6.19 -4.60
N ALA A 108 -10.85 -5.83 -5.30
CA ALA A 108 -11.64 -6.82 -6.04
C ALA A 108 -10.78 -7.50 -7.12
N PRO A 109 -11.16 -8.69 -7.61
CA PRO A 109 -10.40 -9.38 -8.63
C PRO A 109 -10.43 -8.60 -9.96
N LEU A 110 -9.25 -8.33 -10.53
CA LEU A 110 -9.08 -7.57 -11.78
C LEU A 110 -8.05 -8.25 -12.69
N ASP A 111 -8.31 -8.26 -14.00
CA ASP A 111 -7.38 -8.83 -14.99
C ASP A 111 -6.04 -8.09 -15.03
N ILE A 112 -6.02 -6.78 -14.79
CA ILE A 112 -4.79 -5.99 -14.73
C ILE A 112 -3.81 -6.51 -13.66
N VAL A 113 -4.30 -7.06 -12.55
CA VAL A 113 -3.44 -7.65 -11.52
C VAL A 113 -2.68 -8.85 -12.10
N ALA A 114 -3.39 -9.73 -12.81
CA ALA A 114 -2.76 -10.90 -13.44
C ALA A 114 -1.77 -10.49 -14.56
N GLU A 115 -2.07 -9.44 -15.31
CA GLU A 115 -1.18 -8.88 -16.34
C GLU A 115 0.11 -8.31 -15.72
N LYS A 116 0.00 -7.45 -14.71
CA LYS A 116 1.14 -6.82 -14.03
C LYS A 116 2.00 -7.82 -13.27
N ALA A 117 1.37 -8.87 -12.72
CA ALA A 117 2.06 -9.94 -12.00
C ALA A 117 2.55 -11.10 -12.91
N LYS A 118 2.42 -10.98 -14.21
CA LYS A 118 2.83 -12.02 -15.16
C LYS A 118 4.29 -12.44 -14.93
N ASP A 119 4.48 -13.74 -14.60
CA ASP A 119 5.76 -14.40 -14.34
C ASP A 119 6.67 -13.65 -13.33
N CYS A 120 6.07 -12.89 -12.39
CA CYS A 120 6.82 -12.18 -11.35
C CYS A 120 7.47 -13.15 -10.35
N ASP A 121 8.51 -12.68 -9.67
CA ASP A 121 9.16 -13.49 -8.63
C ASP A 121 8.27 -13.63 -7.40
N ILE A 122 7.61 -12.54 -6.99
CA ILE A 122 6.74 -12.54 -5.81
C ILE A 122 5.46 -11.75 -6.13
N LEU A 123 4.31 -12.40 -5.90
CA LEU A 123 3.02 -11.72 -5.85
C LEU A 123 2.54 -11.69 -4.40
N LEU A 124 2.46 -10.49 -3.81
CA LEU A 124 1.80 -10.27 -2.53
C LEU A 124 0.36 -9.83 -2.82
N HIS A 125 -0.61 -10.62 -2.35
CA HIS A 125 -2.02 -10.38 -2.63
C HIS A 125 -2.86 -10.56 -1.37
N GLU A 126 -3.87 -9.70 -1.18
CA GLU A 126 -4.86 -9.89 -0.15
C GLU A 126 -5.74 -11.10 -0.44
N VAL A 127 -6.43 -11.64 0.54
CA VAL A 127 -7.35 -12.76 0.33
C VAL A 127 -8.47 -12.81 1.37
N GLU A 128 -9.68 -13.05 0.88
CA GLU A 128 -10.83 -13.38 1.71
C GLU A 128 -11.23 -14.84 1.56
N TYR A 129 -11.55 -15.49 2.68
CA TYR A 129 -11.97 -16.90 2.68
C TYR A 129 -13.37 -17.07 2.07
N ALA A 130 -13.44 -17.65 0.88
CA ALA A 130 -14.67 -17.75 0.09
C ALA A 130 -15.83 -18.48 0.83
N ALA A 131 -15.55 -19.53 1.62
CA ALA A 131 -16.59 -20.21 2.37
C ALA A 131 -17.05 -19.40 3.60
N GLY A 132 -16.14 -18.64 4.22
CA GLY A 132 -16.49 -17.76 5.36
C GLY A 132 -17.45 -16.66 4.98
N ILE A 133 -17.22 -15.99 3.82
CA ILE A 133 -18.12 -14.93 3.36
C ILE A 133 -19.54 -15.45 3.07
N SER A 134 -19.69 -16.68 2.59
CA SER A 134 -20.99 -17.26 2.29
C SER A 134 -21.90 -17.42 3.52
N CYS A 135 -21.34 -17.42 4.71
CA CYS A 135 -22.08 -17.50 5.98
C CYS A 135 -22.51 -16.12 6.51
N ARG A 136 -22.06 -15.02 5.89
CA ARG A 136 -22.42 -13.65 6.31
C ARG A 136 -23.76 -13.21 5.72
N GLU A 137 -24.33 -12.13 6.28
CA GLU A 137 -25.54 -11.52 5.73
C GLU A 137 -25.31 -11.05 4.27
N PRO A 138 -26.34 -11.11 3.41
CA PRO A 138 -26.22 -10.79 1.96
C PRO A 138 -25.58 -9.42 1.67
N LYS A 139 -25.85 -8.39 2.51
CA LYS A 139 -25.26 -7.05 2.35
C LYS A 139 -23.74 -7.06 2.48
N TRP A 140 -23.23 -7.89 3.45
CA TRP A 140 -21.79 -8.03 3.66
C TRP A 140 -21.14 -8.90 2.59
N GLN A 141 -21.83 -9.95 2.13
CA GLN A 141 -21.36 -10.75 1.00
C GLN A 141 -21.17 -9.88 -0.26
N LYS A 142 -22.15 -8.99 -0.54
CA LYS A 142 -22.06 -8.05 -1.66
C LYS A 142 -20.89 -7.09 -1.48
N TYR A 143 -20.79 -6.41 -0.33
CA TYR A 143 -19.73 -5.45 -0.02
C TYR A 143 -18.35 -6.08 -0.21
N HIS A 144 -18.10 -7.22 0.43
CA HIS A 144 -16.78 -7.87 0.38
C HIS A 144 -16.39 -8.30 -1.04
N ARG A 145 -17.34 -8.80 -1.83
CA ARG A 145 -17.08 -9.16 -3.24
C ARG A 145 -16.74 -7.96 -4.13
N GLU A 146 -17.19 -6.76 -3.76
CA GLU A 146 -16.91 -5.53 -4.50
C GLU A 146 -15.56 -4.91 -4.13
N VAL A 147 -14.96 -5.29 -3.00
CA VAL A 147 -13.76 -4.64 -2.47
C VAL A 147 -12.60 -5.59 -2.16
N HIS A 148 -12.85 -6.90 -2.09
CA HIS A 148 -11.83 -7.91 -1.78
C HIS A 148 -11.83 -9.06 -2.78
N THR A 149 -10.73 -9.81 -2.80
CA THR A 149 -10.54 -10.97 -3.67
C THR A 149 -10.76 -12.27 -2.88
N LEU A 150 -11.76 -13.05 -3.29
CA LEU A 150 -12.01 -14.35 -2.68
C LEU A 150 -10.88 -15.34 -2.99
N SER A 151 -10.67 -16.31 -2.10
CA SER A 151 -9.61 -17.33 -2.26
C SER A 151 -9.75 -18.13 -3.57
N THR A 152 -10.97 -18.33 -4.05
CA THR A 152 -11.26 -18.95 -5.36
C THR A 152 -10.82 -18.07 -6.53
N ASP A 153 -11.01 -16.76 -6.45
CA ASP A 153 -10.63 -15.80 -7.49
C ASP A 153 -9.12 -15.57 -7.46
N LEU A 154 -8.51 -15.51 -6.28
CA LEU A 154 -7.06 -15.45 -6.14
C LEU A 154 -6.36 -16.65 -6.78
N ALA A 155 -6.95 -17.85 -6.67
CA ALA A 155 -6.43 -19.03 -7.35
C ALA A 155 -6.41 -18.86 -8.88
N GLN A 156 -7.41 -18.17 -9.46
CA GLN A 156 -7.44 -17.87 -10.90
C GLN A 156 -6.41 -16.78 -11.26
N VAL A 157 -6.28 -15.74 -10.44
CA VAL A 157 -5.23 -14.72 -10.62
C VAL A 157 -3.85 -15.36 -10.60
N ALA A 158 -3.55 -16.21 -9.61
CA ALA A 158 -2.27 -16.91 -9.51
C ALA A 158 -2.02 -17.84 -10.71
N LYS A 159 -3.06 -18.55 -11.19
CA LYS A 159 -2.94 -19.40 -12.38
C LYS A 159 -2.63 -18.59 -13.65
N LYS A 160 -3.27 -17.43 -13.82
CA LYS A 160 -3.06 -16.53 -14.98
C LYS A 160 -1.70 -15.85 -14.93
N SER A 161 -1.28 -15.36 -13.75
CA SER A 161 -0.05 -14.61 -13.58
C SER A 161 1.20 -15.48 -13.44
N ASN A 162 1.05 -16.75 -12.99
CA ASN A 162 2.15 -17.71 -12.83
C ASN A 162 3.34 -17.14 -11.99
N PRO A 163 3.12 -16.58 -10.80
CA PRO A 163 4.20 -16.06 -9.98
C PRO A 163 5.07 -17.21 -9.44
N LYS A 164 6.38 -16.97 -9.24
CA LYS A 164 7.25 -17.97 -8.60
C LYS A 164 6.89 -18.21 -7.13
N LEU A 165 6.41 -17.15 -6.46
CA LEU A 165 5.92 -17.21 -5.08
C LEU A 165 4.67 -16.34 -4.93
N LEU A 166 3.58 -16.94 -4.42
CA LEU A 166 2.41 -16.22 -3.94
C LEU A 166 2.47 -16.08 -2.43
N VAL A 167 2.42 -14.85 -1.93
CA VAL A 167 2.33 -14.53 -0.50
C VAL A 167 0.99 -13.89 -0.23
N THR A 168 0.22 -14.43 0.70
CA THR A 168 -1.07 -13.84 1.09
C THR A 168 -0.93 -13.02 2.36
N TYR A 169 -1.55 -11.83 2.35
CA TYR A 169 -1.66 -10.95 3.51
C TYR A 169 -3.10 -10.45 3.65
N HIS A 170 -3.41 -9.59 4.62
CA HIS A 170 -4.77 -9.08 4.85
C HIS A 170 -5.84 -10.19 4.73
N ARG A 171 -5.59 -11.32 5.44
CA ARG A 171 -6.45 -12.51 5.36
C ARG A 171 -7.74 -12.28 6.14
N ILE A 172 -8.88 -12.23 5.43
CA ILE A 172 -10.21 -12.04 5.98
C ILE A 172 -10.91 -13.41 6.07
N TYR A 173 -11.53 -13.70 7.24
CA TYR A 173 -12.18 -14.99 7.57
C TYR A 173 -13.69 -14.85 7.72
#